data_0ec63e356b52a5f76820a95e50282515
#
_entry.id   0ec63e356b52a5f76820a95e50282515
#
_cell.length_a   1.000
_cell.length_b   1.000
_cell.length_c   1.000
_cell.angle_alpha   90.00
_cell.angle_beta   90.00
_cell.angle_gamma   90.00
#
_symmetry.space_group_name_H-M   'P 1'
#
loop_
_entity.id
_entity.type
_entity.pdbx_description
1 polymer ?
#
loop_
_entity_poly.entity_id
_entity_poly.type
_entity_poly.pdbx_seq_one_letter_code
_entity_poly.pdbx_strand_id
1 'polypeptide(L)'
;MCRDHISQLQPLKICDGWSVVLNNLNSEKGMQEKCELLILQNEKRKAFIKVSYENHQFHIKVAGLNRDKIYEDESFDEIEQLLEELEYQIWSVGSGVLEGVQPLTQQIPDFLRLKIPAGWTVDYITLKDTDPKTLEASDDAWLFDFNQDLLQISHKAKNLLLDVGWYPEGDPTGNYGIELIKNEDWENPLEDIMCTELKELIAQLDHIFMREMKNEYQSAGSNTCLSTEDNMRRCLVY
;
A
#
# COMPACT_ATOMS: atom_id res chain seq x y z
N MET A 1 10.99 21.01 -11.35
CA MET A 1 10.78 19.68 -11.94
C MET A 1 10.28 18.80 -10.81
N CYS A 2 8.97 18.54 -10.72
CA CYS A 2 8.46 17.50 -9.82
C CYS A 2 8.94 16.15 -10.41
N ARG A 3 9.94 15.54 -9.81
CA ARG A 3 10.26 14.14 -10.07
C ARG A 3 9.03 13.33 -9.68
N ASP A 4 8.73 12.31 -10.47
CA ASP A 4 7.57 11.45 -10.23
C ASP A 4 7.75 10.73 -8.89
N HIS A 5 7.09 11.24 -7.84
CA HIS A 5 7.29 10.79 -6.46
C HIS A 5 6.99 9.28 -6.30
N ILE A 6 5.97 8.77 -7.00
CA ILE A 6 5.62 7.34 -6.95
C ILE A 6 6.70 6.44 -7.53
N SER A 7 7.38 6.85 -8.61
CA SER A 7 8.45 6.04 -9.18
C SER A 7 9.58 5.76 -8.19
N GLN A 8 9.74 6.63 -7.18
CA GLN A 8 10.77 6.55 -6.16
C GLN A 8 10.34 5.81 -4.89
N LEU A 9 9.03 5.59 -4.69
CA LEU A 9 8.55 4.86 -3.51
C LEU A 9 9.06 3.42 -3.51
N GLN A 10 9.43 2.95 -2.32
CA GLN A 10 9.75 1.56 -2.10
C GLN A 10 8.47 0.71 -2.18
N PRO A 11 8.39 -0.30 -3.07
CA PRO A 11 7.26 -1.20 -3.09
C PRO A 11 7.27 -2.11 -1.86
N LEU A 12 6.09 -2.29 -1.23
CA LEU A 12 5.89 -3.04 0.01
C LEU A 12 4.74 -4.03 -0.11
N LYS A 13 4.82 -5.14 0.61
CA LYS A 13 3.70 -6.05 0.88
C LYS A 13 2.84 -5.45 1.99
N ILE A 14 1.75 -4.77 1.62
CA ILE A 14 0.79 -4.21 2.58
C ILE A 14 -0.47 -5.06 2.54
N CYS A 15 -0.75 -5.82 3.59
CA CYS A 15 -1.96 -6.64 3.69
C CYS A 15 -3.21 -5.78 4.01
N ASP A 16 -4.39 -6.41 3.96
CA ASP A 16 -5.67 -5.75 4.20
C ASP A 16 -5.79 -5.09 5.58
N GLY A 17 -6.59 -4.05 5.64
CA GLY A 17 -6.89 -3.26 6.83
C GLY A 17 -5.89 -2.16 7.15
N TRP A 18 -4.82 -1.99 6.36
CA TRP A 18 -3.84 -0.93 6.56
C TRP A 18 -4.14 0.31 5.72
N SER A 19 -4.15 1.46 6.39
CA SER A 19 -4.19 2.78 5.76
C SER A 19 -2.79 3.38 5.72
N VAL A 20 -2.39 3.89 4.58
CA VAL A 20 -1.12 4.59 4.38
C VAL A 20 -1.32 6.07 4.73
N VAL A 21 -0.84 6.49 5.90
CA VAL A 21 -0.97 7.87 6.39
C VAL A 21 0.14 8.77 5.83
N LEU A 22 1.35 8.23 5.75
CA LEU A 22 2.52 8.86 5.16
C LEU A 22 3.32 7.80 4.41
N ASN A 23 3.80 8.10 3.20
CA ASN A 23 4.77 7.28 2.49
C ASN A 23 5.78 8.16 1.74
N ASN A 24 6.97 8.25 2.31
CA ASN A 24 8.17 8.86 1.74
C ASN A 24 9.32 7.85 1.71
N LEU A 25 9.01 6.57 1.95
CA LEU A 25 10.01 5.51 1.95
C LEU A 25 10.54 5.32 0.53
N ASN A 26 11.83 5.59 0.36
CA ASN A 26 12.51 5.64 -0.92
C ASN A 26 13.83 4.87 -0.82
N SER A 27 14.16 4.12 -1.87
CA SER A 27 15.42 3.38 -1.97
C SER A 27 16.64 4.27 -2.35
N GLU A 28 16.41 5.53 -2.77
CA GLU A 28 17.49 6.41 -3.20
C GLU A 28 18.14 7.13 -2.01
N LYS A 29 19.49 7.18 -2.02
CA LYS A 29 20.31 7.85 -1.02
C LYS A 29 20.11 9.38 -1.06
N GLY A 30 19.82 9.98 0.08
CA GLY A 30 19.65 11.44 0.23
C GLY A 30 18.74 11.82 1.37
N MET A 31 18.61 10.95 2.39
CA MET A 31 17.80 11.21 3.55
C MET A 31 18.36 12.35 4.39
N GLN A 32 17.45 13.21 4.88
CA GLN A 32 17.81 14.24 5.85
C GLN A 32 18.20 13.59 7.16
N GLU A 33 18.98 14.29 7.99
CA GLU A 33 19.48 13.77 9.28
C GLU A 33 18.39 13.22 10.21
N LYS A 34 17.14 13.72 10.06
CA LYS A 34 15.97 13.23 10.77
C LYS A 34 14.72 13.40 9.92
N CYS A 35 14.06 12.29 9.58
CA CYS A 35 12.80 12.33 8.82
C CYS A 35 11.90 11.14 9.13
N GLU A 36 10.59 11.35 8.95
CA GLU A 36 9.58 10.29 8.95
C GLU A 36 9.43 9.75 7.53
N LEU A 37 9.55 8.43 7.38
CA LEU A 37 9.56 7.77 6.08
C LEU A 37 8.23 7.10 5.76
N LEU A 38 7.62 6.42 6.74
CA LEU A 38 6.37 5.70 6.56
C LEU A 38 5.54 5.77 7.83
N ILE A 39 4.23 5.95 7.69
CA ILE A 39 3.26 5.75 8.77
C ILE A 39 2.10 4.94 8.19
N LEU A 40 1.89 3.78 8.76
CA LEU A 40 0.75 2.90 8.50
C LEU A 40 -0.14 2.85 9.73
N GLN A 41 -1.46 2.80 9.52
CA GLN A 41 -2.45 2.72 10.57
C GLN A 41 -3.44 1.61 10.30
N ASN A 42 -3.72 0.77 11.30
CA ASN A 42 -4.73 -0.27 11.22
C ASN A 42 -5.79 -0.01 12.31
N GLU A 43 -6.95 0.52 11.88
CA GLU A 43 -8.04 0.86 12.79
C GLU A 43 -8.66 -0.38 13.43
N LYS A 44 -8.78 -1.48 12.70
CA LYS A 44 -9.33 -2.73 13.19
C LYS A 44 -8.47 -3.33 14.31
N ARG A 45 -7.15 -3.25 14.18
CA ARG A 45 -6.17 -3.72 15.16
C ARG A 45 -5.78 -2.67 16.19
N LYS A 46 -6.27 -1.44 16.03
CA LYS A 46 -5.94 -0.28 16.87
C LYS A 46 -4.43 -0.10 17.05
N ALA A 47 -3.70 -0.25 15.95
CA ALA A 47 -2.25 -0.20 15.91
C ALA A 47 -1.75 0.69 14.79
N PHE A 48 -0.53 1.22 14.96
CA PHE A 48 0.20 1.89 13.91
C PHE A 48 1.63 1.35 13.82
N ILE A 49 2.21 1.47 12.61
CA ILE A 49 3.62 1.24 12.34
C ILE A 49 4.20 2.55 11.84
N LYS A 50 5.32 2.95 12.41
CA LYS A 50 6.06 4.14 12.00
C LYS A 50 7.48 3.74 11.66
N VAL A 51 7.95 4.18 10.49
CA VAL A 51 9.36 4.12 10.08
C VAL A 51 9.92 5.54 10.04
N SER A 52 11.08 5.74 10.66
CA SER A 52 11.83 7.00 10.62
C SER A 52 13.32 6.74 10.38
N TYR A 53 14.02 7.78 9.95
CA TYR A 53 15.48 7.79 9.82
C TYR A 53 16.04 8.86 10.74
N GLU A 54 16.96 8.48 11.62
CA GLU A 54 17.61 9.36 12.59
C GLU A 54 18.98 8.79 12.96
N ASN A 55 19.99 9.66 13.14
CA ASN A 55 21.36 9.27 13.54
C ASN A 55 21.99 8.21 12.64
N HIS A 56 21.71 8.28 11.33
CA HIS A 56 22.18 7.33 10.31
C HIS A 56 21.63 5.92 10.42
N GLN A 57 20.51 5.73 11.15
CA GLN A 57 19.83 4.46 11.30
C GLN A 57 18.35 4.60 10.93
N PHE A 58 17.78 3.51 10.43
CA PHE A 58 16.35 3.34 10.30
C PHE A 58 15.77 2.86 11.62
N HIS A 59 14.61 3.37 11.98
CA HIS A 59 13.88 2.96 13.18
C HIS A 59 12.49 2.52 12.79
N ILE A 60 12.07 1.35 13.27
CA ILE A 60 10.69 0.88 13.18
C ILE A 60 10.06 0.91 14.56
N LYS A 61 8.86 1.41 14.65
CA LYS A 61 8.06 1.42 15.87
C LYS A 61 6.66 0.92 15.60
N VAL A 62 6.26 -0.12 16.35
CA VAL A 62 4.91 -0.65 16.36
C VAL A 62 4.26 -0.31 17.70
N ALA A 63 3.13 0.36 17.68
CA ALA A 63 2.44 0.76 18.90
C ALA A 63 0.92 0.81 18.73
N GLY A 64 0.20 0.84 19.87
CA GLY A 64 -1.24 1.09 19.88
C GLY A 64 -1.57 2.50 19.43
N LEU A 65 -2.75 2.72 18.83
CA LEU A 65 -3.19 4.04 18.36
C LEU A 65 -3.21 5.08 19.47
N ASN A 66 -3.52 4.69 20.69
CA ASN A 66 -3.50 5.56 21.87
C ASN A 66 -2.08 5.82 22.40
N ARG A 67 -1.04 5.23 21.78
CA ARG A 67 0.38 5.35 22.14
C ARG A 67 0.74 4.90 23.57
N ASP A 68 -0.17 4.29 24.29
CA ASP A 68 0.00 3.78 25.65
C ASP A 68 0.73 2.42 25.71
N LYS A 69 0.79 1.71 24.57
CA LYS A 69 1.47 0.42 24.46
C LYS A 69 2.38 0.40 23.24
N ILE A 70 3.66 0.15 23.48
CA ILE A 70 4.67 -0.11 22.44
C ILE A 70 4.82 -1.63 22.36
N TYR A 71 4.74 -2.17 21.16
CA TYR A 71 4.89 -3.60 20.87
C TYR A 71 6.29 -3.91 20.37
N GLU A 72 6.84 -2.99 19.53
CA GLU A 72 8.16 -3.11 18.92
C GLU A 72 8.81 -1.73 18.82
N ASP A 73 10.14 -1.67 18.98
CA ASP A 73 10.95 -0.45 18.80
C ASP A 73 12.38 -0.88 18.48
N GLU A 74 12.70 -0.99 17.19
CA GLU A 74 13.98 -1.52 16.70
C GLU A 74 14.68 -0.56 15.74
N SER A 75 15.98 -0.78 15.54
CA SER A 75 16.84 0.04 14.68
C SER A 75 17.68 -0.83 13.76
N PHE A 76 17.87 -0.34 12.52
CA PHE A 76 18.56 -1.02 11.44
C PHE A 76 19.54 -0.09 10.75
N ASP A 77 20.71 -0.60 10.40
CA ASP A 77 21.70 0.14 9.62
C ASP A 77 21.41 0.04 8.11
N GLU A 78 20.84 -1.07 7.66
CA GLU A 78 20.59 -1.39 6.26
C GLU A 78 19.08 -1.41 5.95
N ILE A 79 18.72 -0.85 4.79
CA ILE A 79 17.33 -0.77 4.36
C ILE A 79 16.70 -2.15 4.11
N GLU A 80 17.49 -3.10 3.64
CA GLU A 80 17.03 -4.46 3.35
C GLU A 80 16.52 -5.15 4.62
N GLN A 81 17.23 -5.01 5.74
CA GLN A 81 16.83 -5.55 7.05
C GLN A 81 15.56 -4.86 7.57
N LEU A 82 15.51 -3.53 7.41
CA LEU A 82 14.29 -2.77 7.75
C LEU A 82 13.10 -3.29 6.96
N LEU A 83 13.23 -3.53 5.64
CA LEU A 83 12.12 -3.94 4.79
C LEU A 83 11.60 -5.33 5.14
N GLU A 84 12.47 -6.27 5.46
CA GLU A 84 12.10 -7.60 5.92
C GLU A 84 11.28 -7.52 7.22
N GLU A 85 11.78 -6.78 8.21
CA GLU A 85 11.09 -6.58 9.47
C GLU A 85 9.77 -5.81 9.30
N LEU A 86 9.78 -4.75 8.48
CA LEU A 86 8.58 -3.95 8.20
C LEU A 86 7.45 -4.81 7.61
N GLU A 87 7.72 -5.62 6.57
CA GLU A 87 6.74 -6.50 5.97
C GLU A 87 6.24 -7.56 6.96
N TYR A 88 7.13 -8.09 7.82
CA TYR A 88 6.75 -9.00 8.90
C TYR A 88 5.80 -8.33 9.90
N GLN A 89 6.10 -7.12 10.35
CA GLN A 89 5.25 -6.39 11.29
C GLN A 89 3.89 -6.01 10.67
N ILE A 90 3.86 -5.59 9.40
CA ILE A 90 2.61 -5.33 8.69
C ILE A 90 1.71 -6.57 8.69
N TRP A 91 2.26 -7.72 8.33
CA TRP A 91 1.53 -8.98 8.31
C TRP A 91 1.14 -9.46 9.72
N SER A 92 2.07 -9.45 10.66
CA SER A 92 1.88 -9.93 12.03
C SER A 92 0.77 -9.16 12.74
N VAL A 93 0.82 -7.83 12.70
CA VAL A 93 -0.23 -6.96 13.27
C VAL A 93 -1.55 -7.18 12.53
N GLY A 94 -1.55 -7.17 11.20
CA GLY A 94 -2.74 -7.39 10.37
C GLY A 94 -3.44 -8.72 10.69
N SER A 95 -2.66 -9.78 10.88
CA SER A 95 -3.15 -11.12 11.24
C SER A 95 -3.67 -11.22 12.68
N GLY A 96 -3.40 -10.24 13.55
CA GLY A 96 -3.85 -10.23 14.95
C GLY A 96 -2.92 -10.99 15.90
N VAL A 97 -1.65 -11.21 15.54
CA VAL A 97 -0.67 -11.88 16.40
C VAL A 97 -0.51 -11.12 17.73
N LEU A 98 -0.53 -9.79 17.71
CA LEU A 98 -0.47 -8.96 18.91
C LEU A 98 -1.67 -9.15 19.86
N GLU A 99 -2.78 -9.68 19.35
CA GLU A 99 -4.01 -9.99 20.10
C GLU A 99 -4.07 -11.46 20.51
N GLY A 100 -3.00 -12.23 20.26
CA GLY A 100 -2.92 -13.66 20.56
C GLY A 100 -3.55 -14.57 19.51
N VAL A 101 -3.89 -14.05 18.35
CA VAL A 101 -4.34 -14.87 17.22
C VAL A 101 -3.14 -15.66 16.68
N GLN A 102 -3.29 -16.97 16.53
CA GLN A 102 -2.30 -17.79 15.84
C GLN A 102 -2.71 -17.92 14.37
N PRO A 103 -1.98 -17.29 13.43
CA PRO A 103 -2.28 -17.43 12.01
C PRO A 103 -2.00 -18.87 11.55
N LEU A 104 -2.75 -19.32 10.53
CA LEU A 104 -2.60 -20.66 9.96
C LEU A 104 -1.20 -20.92 9.37
N THR A 105 -0.52 -19.88 8.97
CA THR A 105 0.87 -19.91 8.52
C THR A 105 1.68 -18.85 9.26
N GLN A 106 2.96 -19.12 9.50
CA GLN A 106 3.90 -18.14 10.04
C GLN A 106 4.67 -17.41 8.93
N GLN A 107 4.37 -17.74 7.67
CA GLN A 107 5.00 -17.10 6.52
C GLN A 107 4.15 -15.92 6.04
N ILE A 108 4.82 -14.83 5.72
CA ILE A 108 4.18 -13.70 5.05
C ILE A 108 3.67 -14.20 3.69
N PRO A 109 2.39 -14.00 3.34
CA PRO A 109 1.87 -14.38 2.04
C PRO A 109 2.65 -13.72 0.89
N ASP A 110 2.69 -14.38 -0.27
CA ASP A 110 3.37 -13.87 -1.46
C ASP A 110 2.55 -12.81 -2.20
N PHE A 111 2.05 -11.81 -1.45
CA PHE A 111 1.39 -10.66 -2.04
C PHE A 111 2.34 -9.85 -2.92
N LEU A 112 1.79 -9.30 -3.99
CA LEU A 112 2.50 -8.34 -4.83
C LEU A 112 2.93 -7.13 -4.00
N ARG A 113 4.19 -6.70 -4.15
CA ARG A 113 4.67 -5.44 -3.59
C ARG A 113 4.18 -4.27 -4.40
N LEU A 114 3.49 -3.34 -3.75
CA LEU A 114 2.90 -2.15 -4.38
C LEU A 114 3.46 -0.86 -3.80
N LYS A 115 3.49 0.20 -4.61
CA LYS A 115 3.89 1.55 -4.22
C LYS A 115 2.66 2.37 -3.83
N ILE A 116 2.06 2.06 -2.71
CA ILE A 116 0.81 2.71 -2.28
C ILE A 116 1.13 4.07 -1.64
N PRO A 117 0.64 5.19 -2.22
CA PRO A 117 0.88 6.51 -1.66
C PRO A 117 0.00 6.79 -0.42
N ALA A 118 0.29 7.89 0.26
CA ALA A 118 -0.52 8.35 1.39
C ALA A 118 -1.98 8.61 1.00
N GLY A 119 -2.91 8.41 1.93
CA GLY A 119 -4.36 8.59 1.76
C GLY A 119 -5.12 7.34 1.34
N TRP A 120 -4.44 6.29 0.89
CA TRP A 120 -5.05 5.03 0.47
C TRP A 120 -5.08 3.99 1.58
N THR A 121 -6.11 3.15 1.56
CA THR A 121 -6.30 2.01 2.47
C THR A 121 -6.40 0.75 1.65
N VAL A 122 -5.64 -0.28 2.01
CA VAL A 122 -5.80 -1.63 1.43
C VAL A 122 -6.98 -2.30 2.13
N ASP A 123 -8.09 -2.41 1.43
CA ASP A 123 -9.32 -3.04 1.96
C ASP A 123 -9.26 -4.55 1.81
N TYR A 124 -8.69 -5.03 0.70
CA TYR A 124 -8.53 -6.44 0.38
C TYR A 124 -7.33 -6.67 -0.54
N ILE A 125 -6.57 -7.76 -0.34
CA ILE A 125 -5.48 -8.18 -1.23
C ILE A 125 -5.28 -9.69 -1.19
N THR A 126 -5.34 -10.30 -2.37
CA THR A 126 -4.88 -11.67 -2.67
C THR A 126 -3.95 -11.68 -3.89
N LEU A 127 -3.77 -10.52 -4.53
CA LEU A 127 -2.91 -10.35 -5.70
C LEU A 127 -1.47 -10.78 -5.38
N LYS A 128 -0.98 -11.77 -6.10
CA LYS A 128 0.36 -12.33 -5.92
C LYS A 128 1.35 -11.84 -6.98
N ASP A 129 2.63 -12.06 -6.72
CA ASP A 129 3.74 -11.81 -7.66
C ASP A 129 3.86 -12.98 -8.66
N THR A 130 2.73 -13.45 -9.19
CA THR A 130 2.66 -14.54 -10.17
C THR A 130 2.38 -13.94 -11.55
N ASP A 131 3.34 -14.01 -12.48
CA ASP A 131 3.13 -13.54 -13.85
C ASP A 131 2.34 -14.60 -14.65
N PRO A 132 1.12 -14.29 -15.13
CA PRO A 132 0.29 -15.21 -15.91
C PRO A 132 0.99 -15.74 -17.16
N LYS A 133 1.94 -15.00 -17.73
CA LYS A 133 2.71 -15.43 -18.91
C LYS A 133 3.74 -16.53 -18.63
N THR A 134 4.07 -16.77 -17.37
CA THR A 134 4.99 -17.83 -16.98
C THR A 134 4.30 -19.17 -16.71
N LEU A 135 2.96 -19.17 -16.66
CA LEU A 135 2.16 -20.33 -16.32
C LEU A 135 1.75 -21.14 -17.56
N GLU A 136 1.74 -22.45 -17.41
CA GLU A 136 1.09 -23.33 -18.37
C GLU A 136 -0.42 -23.39 -18.11
N ALA A 137 -1.22 -23.70 -19.13
CA ALA A 137 -2.68 -23.77 -19.00
C ALA A 137 -3.18 -24.82 -17.96
N SER A 138 -2.33 -25.77 -17.60
CA SER A 138 -2.61 -26.80 -16.59
C SER A 138 -2.16 -26.45 -15.18
N ASP A 139 -1.57 -25.27 -14.97
CA ASP A 139 -1.10 -24.84 -13.65
C ASP A 139 -2.26 -24.64 -12.67
N ASP A 140 -2.11 -25.17 -11.45
CA ASP A 140 -3.10 -24.98 -10.37
C ASP A 140 -3.20 -23.51 -9.92
N ALA A 141 -2.18 -22.68 -10.21
CA ALA A 141 -2.20 -21.26 -9.91
C ALA A 141 -3.41 -20.54 -10.52
N TRP A 142 -3.91 -21.00 -11.68
CA TRP A 142 -5.11 -20.42 -12.29
C TRP A 142 -6.34 -20.50 -11.38
N LEU A 143 -6.45 -21.56 -10.57
CA LEU A 143 -7.58 -21.80 -9.66
C LEU A 143 -7.46 -20.99 -8.34
N PHE A 144 -6.25 -20.60 -7.95
CA PHE A 144 -6.00 -20.03 -6.63
C PHE A 144 -5.55 -18.57 -6.66
N ASP A 145 -4.88 -18.15 -7.75
CA ASP A 145 -4.21 -16.85 -7.82
C ASP A 145 -4.88 -15.88 -8.80
N PHE A 146 -5.85 -16.35 -9.63
CA PHE A 146 -6.50 -15.55 -10.67
C PHE A 146 -8.03 -15.49 -10.49
N ASN A 147 -8.45 -14.87 -9.40
CA ASN A 147 -9.86 -14.70 -9.01
C ASN A 147 -10.42 -13.37 -9.52
N GLN A 148 -11.73 -13.19 -9.44
CA GLN A 148 -12.40 -11.92 -9.76
C GLN A 148 -12.01 -10.80 -8.80
N ASP A 149 -11.70 -11.13 -7.53
CA ASP A 149 -11.28 -10.18 -6.51
C ASP A 149 -9.81 -10.42 -6.16
N LEU A 150 -8.91 -9.59 -6.67
CA LEU A 150 -7.47 -9.68 -6.40
C LEU A 150 -6.96 -8.55 -5.51
N LEU A 151 -7.46 -7.34 -5.72
CA LEU A 151 -7.05 -6.16 -4.96
C LEU A 151 -8.18 -5.15 -4.89
N GLN A 152 -8.43 -4.64 -3.69
CA GLN A 152 -9.32 -3.50 -3.49
C GLN A 152 -8.66 -2.48 -2.57
N ILE A 153 -8.55 -1.23 -3.04
CA ILE A 153 -7.90 -0.14 -2.33
C ILE A 153 -8.79 1.10 -2.39
N SER A 154 -9.10 1.68 -1.24
CA SER A 154 -9.94 2.88 -1.16
C SER A 154 -9.17 4.14 -0.77
N HIS A 155 -9.65 5.29 -1.25
CA HIS A 155 -9.22 6.62 -0.82
C HIS A 155 -10.43 7.38 -0.27
N LYS A 156 -10.69 7.25 1.04
CA LYS A 156 -11.91 7.75 1.68
C LYS A 156 -12.14 9.24 1.47
N ALA A 157 -11.12 10.07 1.59
CA ALA A 157 -11.27 11.53 1.45
C ALA A 157 -11.67 11.98 0.03
N LYS A 158 -11.44 11.14 -0.98
CA LYS A 158 -11.79 11.40 -2.38
C LYS A 158 -12.99 10.60 -2.85
N ASN A 159 -13.52 9.70 -2.03
CA ASN A 159 -14.53 8.70 -2.39
C ASN A 159 -14.11 7.89 -3.62
N LEU A 160 -12.85 7.45 -3.65
CA LEU A 160 -12.32 6.60 -4.71
C LEU A 160 -12.17 5.16 -4.21
N LEU A 161 -12.43 4.22 -5.09
CA LEU A 161 -12.18 2.81 -4.95
C LEU A 161 -11.44 2.33 -6.20
N LEU A 162 -10.32 1.68 -6.01
CA LEU A 162 -9.56 1.00 -7.06
C LEU A 162 -9.76 -0.49 -6.85
N ASP A 163 -10.27 -1.14 -7.87
CA ASP A 163 -10.58 -2.57 -7.90
C ASP A 163 -9.78 -3.28 -8.98
N VAL A 164 -9.26 -4.46 -8.67
CA VAL A 164 -8.52 -5.30 -9.62
C VAL A 164 -8.99 -6.74 -9.50
N GLY A 165 -9.32 -7.34 -10.64
CA GLY A 165 -9.69 -8.74 -10.76
C GLY A 165 -9.10 -9.41 -11.99
N TRP A 166 -9.29 -10.74 -12.12
CA TRP A 166 -8.97 -11.51 -13.31
C TRP A 166 -10.23 -12.03 -13.99
N TYR A 167 -10.39 -11.76 -15.28
CA TYR A 167 -11.62 -12.08 -16.02
C TYR A 167 -11.34 -12.77 -17.35
N PRO A 168 -11.97 -13.92 -17.64
CA PRO A 168 -12.78 -14.74 -16.73
C PRO A 168 -11.94 -15.36 -15.62
N GLU A 169 -12.55 -15.55 -14.43
CA GLU A 169 -11.90 -16.16 -13.27
C GLU A 169 -11.31 -17.53 -13.61
N GLY A 170 -10.05 -17.75 -13.25
CA GLY A 170 -9.33 -19.00 -13.44
C GLY A 170 -9.05 -19.39 -14.89
N ASP A 171 -9.38 -18.54 -15.87
CA ASP A 171 -9.15 -18.83 -17.28
C ASP A 171 -7.74 -18.37 -17.71
N PRO A 172 -6.88 -19.29 -18.24
CA PRO A 172 -5.57 -18.91 -18.75
C PRO A 172 -5.59 -17.88 -19.90
N THR A 173 -6.73 -17.69 -20.56
CA THR A 173 -6.91 -16.70 -21.63
C THR A 173 -7.52 -15.38 -21.15
N GLY A 174 -7.70 -15.24 -19.83
CA GLY A 174 -8.26 -14.06 -19.19
C GLY A 174 -7.32 -12.86 -19.20
N ASN A 175 -7.79 -11.81 -18.52
CA ASN A 175 -7.06 -10.55 -18.39
C ASN A 175 -7.26 -9.97 -16.98
N TYR A 176 -6.29 -9.17 -16.51
CA TYR A 176 -6.54 -8.27 -15.40
C TYR A 176 -7.54 -7.19 -15.83
N GLY A 177 -8.59 -6.98 -15.06
CA GLY A 177 -9.45 -5.81 -15.12
C GLY A 177 -9.05 -4.85 -14.00
N ILE A 178 -8.94 -3.56 -14.30
CA ILE A 178 -8.62 -2.50 -13.35
C ILE A 178 -9.71 -1.45 -13.47
N GLU A 179 -10.47 -1.24 -12.40
CA GLU A 179 -11.51 -0.21 -12.37
C GLU A 179 -11.21 0.83 -11.29
N LEU A 180 -11.25 2.11 -11.65
CA LEU A 180 -11.23 3.20 -10.70
C LEU A 180 -12.63 3.78 -10.58
N ILE A 181 -13.26 3.56 -9.44
CA ILE A 181 -14.63 3.92 -9.15
C ILE A 181 -14.67 5.18 -8.27
N LYS A 182 -15.58 6.09 -8.57
CA LYS A 182 -15.83 7.27 -7.73
C LYS A 182 -17.26 7.28 -7.22
N ASN A 183 -17.44 7.57 -5.91
CA ASN A 183 -18.74 7.65 -5.25
C ASN A 183 -19.57 6.37 -5.41
N GLU A 184 -18.93 5.19 -5.46
CA GLU A 184 -19.57 3.89 -5.63
C GLU A 184 -20.37 3.74 -6.95
N ASP A 185 -20.09 4.57 -7.95
CA ASP A 185 -20.74 4.53 -9.27
C ASP A 185 -20.02 3.51 -10.19
N TRP A 186 -20.38 2.25 -10.02
CA TRP A 186 -19.87 1.12 -10.80
C TRP A 186 -20.32 1.13 -12.27
N GLU A 187 -21.39 1.84 -12.59
CA GLU A 187 -21.86 1.94 -13.99
C GLU A 187 -21.02 2.91 -14.83
N ASN A 188 -20.34 3.85 -14.16
CA ASN A 188 -19.54 4.87 -14.83
C ASN A 188 -18.15 4.99 -14.15
N PRO A 189 -17.27 3.99 -14.28
CA PRO A 189 -15.93 4.05 -13.72
C PRO A 189 -15.13 5.21 -14.30
N LEU A 190 -14.25 5.82 -13.50
CA LEU A 190 -13.31 6.84 -14.00
C LEU A 190 -12.25 6.24 -14.91
N GLU A 191 -11.88 5.00 -14.66
CA GLU A 191 -10.99 4.17 -15.46
C GLU A 191 -11.54 2.75 -15.53
N ASP A 192 -11.44 2.15 -16.71
CA ASP A 192 -11.74 0.75 -16.99
C ASP A 192 -10.66 0.26 -17.95
N ILE A 193 -9.70 -0.50 -17.42
CA ILE A 193 -8.47 -0.88 -18.12
C ILE A 193 -8.33 -2.41 -18.07
N MET A 194 -8.01 -3.00 -19.24
CA MET A 194 -7.69 -4.42 -19.33
C MET A 194 -6.21 -4.60 -19.70
N CYS A 195 -5.51 -5.53 -19.04
CA CYS A 195 -4.14 -5.89 -19.39
C CYS A 195 -3.86 -7.36 -19.11
N THR A 196 -2.86 -7.94 -19.81
CA THR A 196 -2.55 -9.38 -19.73
C THR A 196 -1.27 -9.72 -18.99
N GLU A 197 -0.45 -8.72 -18.70
CA GLU A 197 0.87 -8.93 -18.08
C GLU A 197 0.91 -8.29 -16.70
N LEU A 198 1.55 -8.98 -15.74
CA LEU A 198 1.74 -8.44 -14.39
C LEU A 198 2.47 -7.08 -14.39
N LYS A 199 3.49 -6.93 -15.25
CA LYS A 199 4.23 -5.66 -15.38
C LYS A 199 3.35 -4.51 -15.92
N GLU A 200 2.37 -4.81 -16.79
CA GLU A 200 1.42 -3.82 -17.29
C GLU A 200 0.46 -3.42 -16.17
N LEU A 201 -0.06 -4.39 -15.42
CA LEU A 201 -0.87 -4.13 -14.24
C LEU A 201 -0.16 -3.16 -13.27
N ILE A 202 1.08 -3.47 -12.89
CA ILE A 202 1.88 -2.62 -11.99
C ILE A 202 2.04 -1.20 -12.56
N ALA A 203 2.33 -1.08 -13.86
CA ALA A 203 2.49 0.21 -14.51
C ALA A 203 1.20 1.03 -14.53
N GLN A 204 0.04 0.39 -14.72
CA GLN A 204 -1.27 1.06 -14.68
C GLN A 204 -1.61 1.52 -13.25
N LEU A 205 -1.37 0.69 -12.25
CA LEU A 205 -1.56 1.06 -10.84
C LEU A 205 -0.67 2.25 -10.45
N ASP A 206 0.62 2.23 -10.78
CA ASP A 206 1.54 3.34 -10.57
C ASP A 206 1.04 4.63 -11.27
N HIS A 207 0.51 4.51 -12.49
CA HIS A 207 -0.04 5.63 -13.25
C HIS A 207 -1.27 6.24 -12.57
N ILE A 208 -2.22 5.41 -12.12
CA ILE A 208 -3.42 5.85 -11.41
C ILE A 208 -3.03 6.57 -10.13
N PHE A 209 -2.18 5.99 -9.31
CA PHE A 209 -1.70 6.62 -8.07
C PHE A 209 -1.01 7.95 -8.33
N MET A 210 -0.15 8.04 -9.35
CA MET A 210 0.55 9.27 -9.74
C MET A 210 -0.41 10.38 -10.14
N ARG A 211 -1.43 10.07 -10.92
CA ARG A 211 -2.44 11.03 -11.35
C ARG A 211 -3.25 11.55 -10.17
N GLU A 212 -3.68 10.65 -9.28
CA GLU A 212 -4.47 11.05 -8.12
C GLU A 212 -3.69 11.89 -7.11
N MET A 213 -2.39 11.68 -6.97
CA MET A 213 -1.52 12.57 -6.21
C MET A 213 -1.38 13.95 -6.86
N LYS A 214 -1.20 14.04 -8.19
CA LYS A 214 -1.11 15.33 -8.90
C LYS A 214 -2.38 16.16 -8.73
N ASN A 215 -3.54 15.52 -8.74
CA ASN A 215 -4.83 16.19 -8.50
C ASN A 215 -4.91 16.81 -7.11
N GLU A 216 -4.28 16.22 -6.09
CA GLU A 216 -4.18 16.83 -4.75
C GLU A 216 -3.37 18.13 -4.75
N TYR A 217 -2.22 18.14 -5.42
CA TYR A 217 -1.38 19.34 -5.50
C TYR A 217 -2.07 20.46 -6.27
N GLN A 218 -2.86 20.16 -7.30
CA GLN A 218 -3.60 21.18 -8.05
C GLN A 218 -4.77 21.77 -7.24
N SER A 219 -5.49 20.95 -6.49
CA SER A 219 -6.58 21.41 -5.62
C SER A 219 -6.07 22.18 -4.40
N ALA A 220 -4.91 21.84 -3.85
CA ALA A 220 -4.26 22.55 -2.76
C ALA A 220 -3.61 23.87 -3.22
N GLY A 221 -3.11 23.94 -4.46
CA GLY A 221 -2.50 25.15 -5.03
C GLY A 221 -3.48 26.27 -5.37
N SER A 222 -4.79 25.98 -5.42
CA SER A 222 -5.84 27.01 -5.54
C SER A 222 -6.24 27.66 -4.20
N ASN A 223 -5.81 27.06 -3.07
CA ASN A 223 -5.99 27.60 -1.72
C ASN A 223 -4.61 27.75 -1.07
N THR A 224 -4.01 28.94 -1.19
CA THR A 224 -2.85 29.47 -0.43
C THR A 224 -1.91 28.43 0.17
N CYS A 225 -0.62 28.55 -0.18
CA CYS A 225 0.52 27.86 0.40
C CYS A 225 0.38 27.67 1.93
N LEU A 226 -0.11 26.51 2.36
CA LEU A 226 -0.08 26.10 3.77
C LEU A 226 1.19 25.26 3.94
N SER A 227 2.00 25.63 4.94
CA SER A 227 3.23 24.94 5.28
C SER A 227 2.96 23.50 5.71
N THR A 228 3.92 22.62 5.50
CA THR A 228 3.87 21.18 5.91
C THR A 228 3.54 20.97 7.38
N GLU A 229 3.73 22.00 8.23
CA GLU A 229 3.38 21.98 9.66
C GLU A 229 1.88 22.01 9.94
N ASP A 230 1.07 22.64 9.08
CA ASP A 230 -0.39 22.75 9.26
C ASP A 230 -1.14 21.46 8.90
N ASN A 231 -0.61 20.64 8.01
CA ASN A 231 -1.17 19.33 7.71
C ASN A 231 -1.00 18.33 8.87
N MET A 232 0.11 18.41 9.63
CA MET A 232 0.31 17.57 10.81
C MET A 232 -0.66 17.88 11.95
N ARG A 233 -1.12 19.14 12.08
CA ARG A 233 -2.06 19.54 13.15
C ARG A 233 -3.50 19.10 12.88
N ARG A 234 -3.90 18.90 11.63
CA ARG A 234 -5.27 18.46 11.28
C ARG A 234 -5.52 16.97 11.48
N CYS A 235 -4.48 16.12 11.38
CA CYS A 235 -4.60 14.69 11.65
C CYS A 235 -4.57 14.32 13.13
N LEU A 236 -4.36 15.29 14.04
CA LEU A 236 -4.26 15.07 15.49
C LEU A 236 -5.50 15.50 16.28
N VAL A 237 -6.58 15.91 15.61
CA VAL A 237 -7.83 16.36 16.25
C VAL A 237 -9.00 15.54 15.68
N TYR A 238 -9.03 14.28 16.01
CA TYR A 238 -10.27 13.48 16.12
C TYR A 238 -9.95 12.23 16.95
#